data_cf7c2f6f526e0c9b64f9bc3ac5de7b1c
#
_entry.id   cf7c2f6f526e0c9b64f9bc3ac5de7b1c
#
_cell.length_a   1.000
_cell.length_b   1.000
_cell.length_c   1.000
_cell.angle_alpha   90.00
_cell.angle_beta   90.00
_cell.angle_gamma   90.00
#
_symmetry.space_group_name_H-M   'P 1'
#
loop_
_entity.id
_entity.type
_entity.pdbx_description
1 polymer ?
#
loop_
_entity_poly.entity_id
_entity_poly.type
_entity_poly.pdbx_seq_one_letter_code
_entity_poly.pdbx_strand_id
1 'polypeptide(L)'
;MLDPSMDPQQAPPASKALHALNLPHTIFRHTENISSLEQAASQRGQSMEQVVRSILFRLGEENFVMVLIAGPGQVSWPVLRKTLGQSRLRMASEAEVLAVTGYRIGAVSPLGLPGPLRILADESVFILDEISIGSGKRGVAIILRSADLRKALPDVEIGQFAEKSHM
;
A
#
# COMPACT_ATOMS: atom_id res chain seq x y z
N MET A 1 -1.65 9.01 -15.78
CA MET A 1 -0.84 9.11 -17.00
C MET A 1 0.60 8.80 -16.69
N LEU A 2 1.27 8.04 -17.54
CA LEU A 2 2.68 7.74 -17.34
C LEU A 2 3.52 9.00 -17.48
N ASP A 3 4.61 9.06 -16.70
CA ASP A 3 5.63 10.10 -16.86
C ASP A 3 6.20 10.02 -18.29
N PRO A 4 6.13 11.08 -19.10
CA PRO A 4 6.58 11.03 -20.48
C PRO A 4 8.10 10.81 -20.65
N SER A 5 8.88 11.02 -19.58
CA SER A 5 10.32 10.76 -19.60
C SER A 5 10.65 9.29 -19.33
N MET A 6 9.67 8.47 -18.96
CA MET A 6 9.86 7.08 -18.57
C MET A 6 9.47 6.14 -19.70
N ASP A 7 10.37 5.21 -20.04
CA ASP A 7 10.05 4.10 -20.92
C ASP A 7 8.91 3.29 -20.29
N PRO A 8 7.80 3.02 -21.00
CA PRO A 8 6.70 2.23 -20.45
C PRO A 8 7.11 0.87 -19.91
N GLN A 9 8.15 0.26 -20.44
CA GLN A 9 8.66 -1.02 -19.92
C GLN A 9 9.39 -0.88 -18.60
N GLN A 10 9.87 0.32 -18.28
CA GLN A 10 10.55 0.62 -17.03
C GLN A 10 9.63 1.25 -15.98
N ALA A 11 8.36 1.42 -16.29
CA ALA A 11 7.40 1.94 -15.34
C ALA A 11 7.31 1.01 -14.12
N PRO A 12 7.10 1.58 -12.91
CA PRO A 12 6.92 0.74 -11.72
C PRO A 12 5.75 -0.23 -11.87
N PRO A 13 5.82 -1.41 -11.24
CA PRO A 13 4.76 -2.41 -11.36
C PRO A 13 3.36 -1.89 -11.08
N ALA A 14 3.19 -1.05 -10.05
CA ALA A 14 1.88 -0.49 -9.74
C ALA A 14 1.36 0.42 -10.85
N SER A 15 2.25 1.19 -11.49
CA SER A 15 1.87 2.04 -12.61
C SER A 15 1.42 1.20 -13.82
N LYS A 16 2.14 0.14 -14.11
CA LYS A 16 1.74 -0.78 -15.19
C LYS A 16 0.36 -1.37 -14.93
N ALA A 17 0.08 -1.77 -13.69
CA ALA A 17 -1.22 -2.33 -13.31
C ALA A 17 -2.34 -1.31 -13.50
N LEU A 18 -2.12 -0.06 -13.05
CA LEU A 18 -3.11 1.01 -13.21
C LEU A 18 -3.32 1.39 -14.66
N HIS A 19 -2.24 1.44 -15.44
CA HIS A 19 -2.33 1.74 -16.86
C HIS A 19 -3.15 0.68 -17.60
N ALA A 20 -2.95 -0.59 -17.27
CA ALA A 20 -3.71 -1.69 -17.87
C ALA A 20 -5.22 -1.59 -17.55
N LEU A 21 -5.59 -0.96 -16.45
CA LEU A 21 -6.98 -0.72 -16.05
C LEU A 21 -7.51 0.64 -16.52
N ASN A 22 -6.70 1.41 -17.23
CA ASN A 22 -7.03 2.78 -17.69
C ASN A 22 -7.38 3.71 -16.51
N LEU A 23 -6.68 3.56 -15.38
CA LEU A 23 -6.88 4.40 -14.20
C LEU A 23 -5.82 5.49 -14.12
N PRO A 24 -6.24 6.77 -14.01
CA PRO A 24 -5.31 7.89 -13.96
C PRO A 24 -4.45 7.86 -12.69
N HIS A 25 -3.19 8.23 -12.82
CA HIS A 25 -2.26 8.32 -11.69
C HIS A 25 -1.05 9.14 -12.09
N THR A 26 -0.27 9.52 -11.09
CA THR A 26 0.98 10.24 -11.28
C THR A 26 2.11 9.44 -10.66
N ILE A 27 3.24 9.36 -11.34
CA ILE A 27 4.45 8.73 -10.80
C ILE A 27 5.27 9.83 -10.14
N PHE A 28 5.57 9.67 -8.85
CA PHE A 28 6.39 10.61 -8.10
C PHE A 28 7.75 10.00 -7.79
N ARG A 29 8.82 10.69 -8.21
CA ARG A 29 10.20 10.25 -7.94
C ARG A 29 10.78 11.09 -6.82
N HIS A 30 11.20 10.42 -5.75
CA HIS A 30 11.90 11.09 -4.66
C HIS A 30 13.32 11.44 -5.09
N THR A 31 13.76 12.63 -4.70
CA THR A 31 15.13 13.08 -5.00
C THR A 31 16.11 12.75 -3.87
N GLU A 32 15.60 12.35 -2.71
CA GLU A 32 16.39 12.02 -1.53
C GLU A 32 15.92 10.70 -0.95
N ASN A 33 16.78 10.05 -0.16
CA ASN A 33 16.39 8.84 0.55
C ASN A 33 15.31 9.15 1.57
N ILE A 34 14.27 8.32 1.59
CA ILE A 34 13.14 8.48 2.49
C ILE A 34 13.37 7.61 3.72
N SER A 35 13.38 8.24 4.90
CA SER A 35 13.57 7.55 6.17
C SER A 35 12.35 7.58 7.07
N SER A 36 11.30 8.33 6.71
CA SER A 36 10.10 8.43 7.53
C SER A 36 8.87 8.73 6.68
N LEU A 37 7.70 8.42 7.24
CA LEU A 37 6.40 8.73 6.63
C LEU A 37 6.24 10.24 6.46
N GLU A 38 6.66 11.01 7.47
CA GLU A 38 6.59 12.47 7.44
C GLU A 38 7.41 13.04 6.28
N GLN A 39 8.62 12.54 6.11
CA GLN A 39 9.50 12.98 5.02
C GLN A 39 8.90 12.63 3.65
N ALA A 40 8.34 11.43 3.52
CA ALA A 40 7.71 11.00 2.29
C ALA A 40 6.53 11.92 1.92
N ALA A 41 5.66 12.20 2.88
CA ALA A 41 4.51 13.08 2.67
C ALA A 41 4.97 14.48 2.29
N SER A 42 5.93 15.03 3.02
CA SER A 42 6.47 16.38 2.76
C SER A 42 7.00 16.51 1.34
N GLN A 43 7.80 15.56 0.89
CA GLN A 43 8.35 15.61 -0.46
C GLN A 43 7.28 15.50 -1.54
N ARG A 44 6.22 14.74 -1.28
CA ARG A 44 5.10 14.58 -2.23
C ARG A 44 4.11 15.74 -2.19
N GLY A 45 4.30 16.71 -1.28
CA GLY A 45 3.34 17.79 -1.10
C GLY A 45 2.04 17.32 -0.50
N GLN A 46 2.10 16.29 0.33
CA GLN A 46 0.93 15.66 0.95
C GLN A 46 0.98 15.74 2.46
N SER A 47 -0.16 15.55 3.11
CA SER A 47 -0.21 15.26 4.54
C SER A 47 0.13 13.79 4.77
N MET A 48 0.53 13.44 6.00
CA MET A 48 0.80 12.04 6.34
C MET A 48 -0.43 11.15 6.12
N GLU A 49 -1.63 11.69 6.33
CA GLU A 49 -2.88 10.96 6.17
C GLU A 49 -3.18 10.56 4.72
N GLN A 50 -2.48 11.15 3.76
CA GLN A 50 -2.60 10.78 2.34
C GLN A 50 -1.66 9.65 1.94
N VAL A 51 -0.71 9.31 2.80
CA VAL A 51 0.27 8.26 2.49
C VAL A 51 -0.25 6.92 2.99
N VAL A 52 -0.51 6.00 2.08
CA VAL A 52 -1.00 4.66 2.39
C VAL A 52 0.17 3.70 2.54
N ARG A 53 0.23 3.04 3.68
CA ARG A 53 1.23 1.99 3.95
C ARG A 53 0.61 0.63 3.66
N SER A 54 1.36 -0.22 2.98
CA SER A 54 0.98 -1.59 2.68
C SER A 54 1.81 -2.52 3.54
N ILE A 55 1.19 -3.21 4.48
CA ILE A 55 1.87 -4.04 5.47
C ILE A 55 1.45 -5.49 5.28
N LEU A 56 2.42 -6.39 5.11
CA LEU A 56 2.15 -7.80 4.96
C LEU A 56 2.22 -8.50 6.31
N PHE A 57 1.20 -9.31 6.61
CA PHE A 57 1.13 -10.13 7.82
C PHE A 57 1.10 -11.60 7.44
N ARG A 58 1.72 -12.41 8.30
CA ARG A 58 1.64 -13.87 8.19
C ARG A 58 0.58 -14.39 9.14
N LEU A 59 -0.31 -15.23 8.59
CA LEU A 59 -1.40 -15.89 9.31
C LEU A 59 -1.04 -17.36 9.50
N GLY A 60 -0.89 -17.79 10.74
CA GLY A 60 -0.52 -19.20 11.00
C GLY A 60 0.80 -19.54 10.33
N GLU A 61 0.85 -20.66 9.63
CA GLU A 61 2.10 -21.18 9.06
C GLU A 61 2.34 -20.80 7.60
N GLU A 62 1.28 -20.71 6.78
CA GLU A 62 1.46 -20.60 5.34
C GLU A 62 0.64 -19.50 4.67
N ASN A 63 -0.20 -18.78 5.40
CA ASN A 63 -1.07 -17.79 4.82
C ASN A 63 -0.60 -16.37 5.08
N PHE A 64 -0.95 -15.47 4.17
CA PHE A 64 -0.57 -14.06 4.25
C PHE A 64 -1.77 -13.17 3.96
N VAL A 65 -1.73 -11.97 4.50
CA VAL A 65 -2.72 -10.92 4.23
C VAL A 65 -2.00 -9.57 4.18
N MET A 66 -2.42 -8.71 3.28
CA MET A 66 -1.90 -7.35 3.23
C MET A 66 -2.93 -6.42 3.85
N VAL A 67 -2.46 -5.49 4.69
CA VAL A 67 -3.31 -4.48 5.32
C VAL A 67 -2.85 -3.11 4.87
N LEU A 68 -3.79 -2.31 4.39
CA LEU A 68 -3.54 -0.94 3.95
C LEU A 68 -4.04 0.03 5.02
N ILE A 69 -3.17 0.94 5.44
CA ILE A 69 -3.51 1.99 6.41
C ILE A 69 -2.98 3.33 5.91
N ALA A 70 -3.82 4.35 5.91
CA ALA A 70 -3.40 5.71 5.57
C ALA A 70 -2.89 6.42 6.84
N GLY A 71 -1.79 7.16 6.70
CA GLY A 71 -1.21 7.93 7.78
C GLY A 71 -0.37 7.10 8.75
N PRO A 72 0.01 7.72 9.89
CA PRO A 72 0.94 7.12 10.84
C PRO A 72 0.29 6.14 11.83
N GLY A 73 -1.02 5.95 11.77
CA GLY A 73 -1.72 5.08 12.69
C GLY A 73 -1.20 3.66 12.69
N GLN A 74 -1.37 2.96 13.81
CA GLN A 74 -0.94 1.59 13.96
C GLN A 74 -2.08 0.62 13.75
N VAL A 75 -1.74 -0.60 13.34
CA VAL A 75 -2.73 -1.67 13.16
C VAL A 75 -3.26 -2.11 14.51
N SER A 76 -4.57 -2.34 14.59
CA SER A 76 -5.16 -2.97 15.77
C SER A 76 -5.02 -4.49 15.65
N TRP A 77 -4.08 -5.05 16.37
CA TRP A 77 -3.86 -6.50 16.39
C TRP A 77 -5.10 -7.30 16.83
N PRO A 78 -5.82 -6.88 17.89
CA PRO A 78 -7.03 -7.60 18.28
C PRO A 78 -8.11 -7.61 17.20
N VAL A 79 -8.31 -6.49 16.53
CA VAL A 79 -9.30 -6.41 15.44
C VAL A 79 -8.88 -7.30 14.27
N LEU A 80 -7.59 -7.31 13.91
CA LEU A 80 -7.11 -8.17 12.84
C LEU A 80 -7.32 -9.64 13.17
N ARG A 81 -6.96 -10.06 14.38
CA ARG A 81 -7.13 -11.46 14.80
C ARG A 81 -8.60 -11.88 14.72
N LYS A 82 -9.49 -10.99 15.15
CA LYS A 82 -10.93 -11.27 15.12
C LYS A 82 -11.44 -11.35 13.67
N THR A 83 -11.07 -10.39 12.85
CA THR A 83 -11.50 -10.35 11.44
C THR A 83 -11.01 -11.57 10.68
N LEU A 84 -9.77 -11.97 10.92
CA LEU A 84 -9.14 -13.07 10.19
C LEU A 84 -9.43 -14.44 10.81
N GLY A 85 -10.03 -14.47 12.01
CA GLY A 85 -10.32 -15.71 12.71
C GLY A 85 -9.06 -16.50 13.07
N GLN A 86 -7.93 -15.81 13.29
CA GLN A 86 -6.65 -16.44 13.51
C GLN A 86 -5.88 -15.70 14.60
N SER A 87 -5.49 -16.43 15.65
CA SER A 87 -4.73 -15.85 16.74
C SER A 87 -3.22 -15.76 16.43
N ARG A 88 -2.73 -16.65 15.57
CA ARG A 88 -1.31 -16.67 15.18
C ARG A 88 -1.11 -15.69 14.04
N LEU A 89 -0.77 -14.46 14.39
CA LEU A 89 -0.61 -13.35 13.47
C LEU A 89 0.68 -12.61 13.81
N ARG A 90 1.54 -12.40 12.83
CA ARG A 90 2.75 -11.58 12.98
C ARG A 90 3.05 -10.81 11.71
N MET A 91 3.86 -9.79 11.80
CA MET A 91 4.35 -9.12 10.61
C MET A 91 5.23 -10.07 9.82
N ALA A 92 5.11 -10.05 8.51
CA ALA A 92 5.96 -10.84 7.65
C ALA A 92 7.40 -10.31 7.69
N SER A 93 8.36 -11.22 7.58
CA SER A 93 9.77 -10.84 7.48
C SER A 93 10.08 -10.25 6.10
N GLU A 94 11.24 -9.60 5.97
CA GLU A 94 11.66 -9.05 4.67
C GLU A 94 11.69 -10.13 3.59
N ALA A 95 12.20 -11.32 3.92
CA ALA A 95 12.25 -12.44 2.99
C ALA A 95 10.85 -12.89 2.57
N GLU A 96 9.92 -12.94 3.51
CA GLU A 96 8.52 -13.28 3.22
C GLU A 96 7.84 -12.22 2.37
N VAL A 97 8.06 -10.95 2.66
CA VAL A 97 7.52 -9.86 1.85
C VAL A 97 7.99 -10.00 0.40
N LEU A 98 9.28 -10.21 0.19
CA LEU A 98 9.84 -10.39 -1.16
C LEU A 98 9.25 -11.62 -1.85
N ALA A 99 9.16 -12.74 -1.15
CA ALA A 99 8.64 -13.97 -1.71
C ALA A 99 7.16 -13.86 -2.11
N VAL A 100 6.35 -13.22 -1.28
CA VAL A 100 4.90 -13.13 -1.49
C VAL A 100 4.53 -12.02 -2.47
N THR A 101 5.14 -10.86 -2.35
CA THR A 101 4.76 -9.68 -3.14
C THR A 101 5.65 -9.44 -4.36
N GLY A 102 6.87 -9.96 -4.35
CA GLY A 102 7.88 -9.62 -5.34
C GLY A 102 8.53 -8.27 -5.10
N TYR A 103 8.18 -7.59 -4.02
CA TYR A 103 8.68 -6.25 -3.69
C TYR A 103 9.54 -6.27 -2.45
N ARG A 104 10.51 -5.36 -2.42
CA ARG A 104 11.33 -5.13 -1.22
C ARG A 104 10.60 -4.19 -0.26
N ILE A 105 10.89 -4.31 1.02
CA ILE A 105 10.39 -3.39 2.04
C ILE A 105 10.78 -1.95 1.66
N GLY A 106 9.84 -1.04 1.80
CA GLY A 106 9.98 0.35 1.35
C GLY A 106 9.42 0.59 -0.04
N ALA A 107 9.11 -0.47 -0.80
CA ALA A 107 8.54 -0.36 -2.14
C ALA A 107 7.24 -1.14 -2.30
N VAL A 108 6.73 -1.74 -1.23
CA VAL A 108 5.55 -2.62 -1.29
C VAL A 108 4.33 -1.89 -1.81
N SER A 109 3.64 -2.49 -2.77
CA SER A 109 2.41 -1.99 -3.37
C SER A 109 1.32 -3.05 -3.29
N PRO A 110 0.05 -2.64 -3.18
CA PRO A 110 -1.07 -3.59 -3.29
C PRO A 110 -1.37 -3.97 -4.75
N LEU A 111 -0.70 -3.34 -5.70
CA LEU A 111 -0.92 -3.56 -7.14
C LEU A 111 0.27 -4.25 -7.79
N GLY A 112 0.03 -4.94 -8.88
CA GLY A 112 1.10 -5.63 -9.61
C GLY A 112 1.65 -6.85 -8.88
N LEU A 113 0.85 -7.48 -8.03
CA LEU A 113 1.26 -8.66 -7.27
C LEU A 113 1.35 -9.89 -8.18
N PRO A 114 2.26 -10.83 -7.87
CA PRO A 114 2.46 -12.02 -8.72
C PRO A 114 1.31 -13.03 -8.66
N GLY A 115 0.46 -12.95 -7.64
CA GLY A 115 -0.66 -13.87 -7.49
C GLY A 115 -1.72 -13.31 -6.55
N PRO A 116 -2.82 -14.05 -6.35
CA PRO A 116 -3.90 -13.59 -5.46
C PRO A 116 -3.40 -13.41 -4.04
N LEU A 117 -3.82 -12.33 -3.41
CA LEU A 117 -3.51 -12.03 -2.02
C LEU A 117 -4.71 -11.33 -1.39
N ARG A 118 -5.13 -11.81 -0.22
CA ARG A 118 -6.19 -11.15 0.53
C ARG A 118 -5.71 -9.78 0.97
N ILE A 119 -6.51 -8.75 0.71
CA ILE A 119 -6.17 -7.37 1.08
C ILE A 119 -7.29 -6.78 1.93
N LEU A 120 -6.92 -6.31 3.12
CA LEU A 120 -7.77 -5.54 4.01
C LEU A 120 -7.34 -4.08 3.92
N ALA A 121 -8.28 -3.15 3.88
CA ALA A 121 -7.96 -1.74 3.90
C ALA A 121 -8.72 -1.06 5.03
N ASP A 122 -7.97 -0.32 5.86
CA ASP A 122 -8.61 0.55 6.84
C ASP A 122 -9.41 1.63 6.13
N GLU A 123 -10.55 2.00 6.67
CA GLU A 123 -11.42 3.01 6.06
C GLU A 123 -10.70 4.34 5.81
N SER A 124 -9.66 4.65 6.59
CA SER A 124 -8.84 5.86 6.40
C SER A 124 -8.27 6.00 4.99
N VAL A 125 -8.06 4.87 4.31
CA VAL A 125 -7.49 4.87 2.95
C VAL A 125 -8.41 5.58 1.94
N PHE A 126 -9.72 5.57 2.20
CA PHE A 126 -10.71 6.07 1.25
C PHE A 126 -11.40 7.37 1.70
N ILE A 127 -10.93 7.99 2.80
CA ILE A 127 -11.51 9.25 3.30
C ILE A 127 -11.05 10.43 2.46
N LEU A 128 -9.75 10.54 2.19
CA LEU A 128 -9.20 11.63 1.40
C LEU A 128 -9.24 11.27 -0.09
N ASP A 129 -9.47 12.26 -0.92
CA ASP A 129 -9.63 12.08 -2.36
C ASP A 129 -8.33 11.66 -3.02
N GLU A 130 -7.24 12.37 -2.71
CA GLU A 130 -5.90 12.05 -3.23
C GLU A 130 -5.08 11.31 -2.18
N ILE A 131 -4.47 10.20 -2.61
CA ILE A 131 -3.58 9.40 -1.76
C ILE A 131 -2.35 9.01 -2.56
N SER A 132 -1.35 8.49 -1.85
CA SER A 132 -0.19 7.87 -2.49
C SER A 132 0.05 6.47 -1.93
N ILE A 133 0.58 5.62 -2.79
CA ILE A 133 0.87 4.22 -2.46
C ILE A 133 2.29 3.86 -2.91
N GLY A 134 2.83 2.76 -2.40
CA GLY A 134 4.06 2.18 -2.93
C GLY A 134 3.89 1.77 -4.39
N SER A 135 4.97 1.87 -5.14
CA SER A 135 4.97 1.59 -6.58
C SER A 135 5.50 0.23 -6.98
N GLY A 136 6.20 -0.45 -6.06
CA GLY A 136 7.00 -1.63 -6.35
C GLY A 136 8.45 -1.30 -6.62
N LYS A 137 8.82 -0.03 -6.62
CA LYS A 137 10.19 0.44 -6.87
C LYS A 137 10.57 1.47 -5.81
N ARG A 138 11.72 1.25 -5.14
CA ARG A 138 12.19 2.17 -4.10
C ARG A 138 12.41 3.57 -4.68
N GLY A 139 12.09 4.58 -3.90
CA GLY A 139 12.24 5.97 -4.28
C GLY A 139 11.19 6.48 -5.25
N VAL A 140 10.20 5.66 -5.57
CA VAL A 140 9.12 6.00 -6.48
C VAL A 140 7.78 5.69 -5.83
N ALA A 141 6.87 6.64 -5.85
CA ALA A 141 5.51 6.47 -5.32
C ALA A 141 4.49 6.72 -6.43
N ILE A 142 3.29 6.22 -6.21
CA ILE A 142 2.16 6.47 -7.09
C ILE A 142 1.18 7.38 -6.36
N ILE A 143 0.81 8.48 -6.99
CA ILE A 143 -0.23 9.38 -6.50
C ILE A 143 -1.47 9.14 -7.35
N LEU A 144 -2.59 8.87 -6.70
CA LEU A 144 -3.83 8.56 -7.40
C LEU A 144 -5.03 8.94 -6.52
N ARG A 145 -6.21 8.87 -7.10
CA ARG A 145 -7.43 9.06 -6.33
C ARG A 145 -7.76 7.78 -5.58
N SER A 146 -8.23 7.93 -4.35
CA SER A 146 -8.63 6.78 -3.53
C SER A 146 -9.73 5.95 -4.19
N ALA A 147 -10.66 6.61 -4.88
CA ALA A 147 -11.71 5.92 -5.64
C ALA A 147 -11.13 5.02 -6.74
N ASP A 148 -10.04 5.45 -7.37
CA ASP A 148 -9.38 4.66 -8.40
C ASP A 148 -8.62 3.47 -7.82
N LEU A 149 -8.01 3.65 -6.65
CA LEU A 149 -7.41 2.51 -5.93
C LEU A 149 -8.47 1.45 -5.63
N ARG A 150 -9.65 1.88 -5.19
CA ARG A 150 -10.74 0.95 -4.91
C ARG A 150 -11.17 0.18 -6.16
N LYS A 151 -11.22 0.84 -7.31
CA LYS A 151 -11.52 0.17 -8.59
C LYS A 151 -10.45 -0.84 -8.96
N ALA A 152 -9.18 -0.55 -8.65
CA ALA A 152 -8.08 -1.45 -8.93
C ALA A 152 -8.04 -2.66 -7.99
N LEU A 153 -8.74 -2.59 -6.86
CA LEU A 153 -8.78 -3.64 -5.85
C LEU A 153 -10.23 -4.07 -5.60
N PRO A 154 -10.87 -4.76 -6.58
CA PRO A 154 -12.30 -5.06 -6.49
C PRO A 154 -12.67 -5.97 -5.32
N ASP A 155 -11.72 -6.78 -4.83
CA ASP A 155 -11.95 -7.71 -3.73
C ASP A 155 -11.48 -7.18 -2.38
N VAL A 156 -11.06 -5.92 -2.28
CA VAL A 156 -10.58 -5.34 -1.04
C VAL A 156 -11.67 -5.34 0.03
N GLU A 157 -11.30 -5.75 1.25
CA GLU A 157 -12.20 -5.76 2.39
C GLU A 157 -11.93 -4.51 3.23
N ILE A 158 -12.92 -3.63 3.33
CA ILE A 158 -12.79 -2.34 4.04
C ILE A 158 -13.36 -2.49 5.43
N GLY A 159 -12.65 -1.97 6.42
CA GLY A 159 -13.07 -2.00 7.82
C GLY A 159 -12.28 -1.04 8.68
N GLN A 160 -12.36 -1.21 9.97
CA GLN A 160 -11.64 -0.38 10.95
C GLN A 160 -10.50 -1.20 11.53
N PHE A 161 -9.35 -1.17 10.88
CA PHE A 161 -8.19 -1.97 11.26
C PHE A 161 -7.09 -1.19 11.97
N ALA A 162 -7.18 0.13 12.00
CA ALA A 162 -6.24 0.97 12.72
C ALA A 162 -6.65 1.10 14.19
N GLU A 163 -5.65 1.27 15.08
CA GLU A 163 -5.93 1.60 16.46
C GLU A 163 -6.66 2.94 16.53
N LYS A 164 -7.63 3.04 17.46
CA LYS A 164 -8.32 4.29 17.69
C LYS A 164 -7.36 5.30 18.30
N SER A 165 -7.39 6.51 17.77
CA SER A 165 -6.63 7.62 18.31
C SER A 165 -7.16 7.97 19.71
N HIS A 166 -6.27 8.02 20.69
CA HIS A 166 -6.59 8.51 22.03
C HIS A 166 -6.39 10.01 22.05
N MET A 167 -7.47 10.72 22.21
CA MET A 167 -7.40 12.16 22.41
C MET A 167 -7.73 12.52 23.85
#